data_5139e24cc68ee6566b569af09df72f21
#
_entry.id   5139e24cc68ee6566b569af09df72f21
#
_cell.length_a   1.000
_cell.length_b   1.000
_cell.length_c   1.000
_cell.angle_alpha   90.00
_cell.angle_beta   90.00
_cell.angle_gamma   90.00
#
_symmetry.space_group_name_H-M   'P 1'
#
loop_
_entity.id
_entity.type
_entity.pdbx_description
1 polymer ?
#
loop_
_entity_poly.entity_id
_entity_poly.type
_entity_poly.pdbx_seq_one_letter_code
_entity_poly.pdbx_strand_id
1 'polypeptide(L)'
;MTYEATVLADSINPAGVRLTTLQIRYPRMVHAELMTHRDLSRGTSSSRAIPARVIRRQVRTDPALPVFWGANQRGMQAAQQLTGWRLSVAKWAFFQSRWFVLLVHWLLEKVGLHKQLTNRL
;
A
#
# COMPACT_ATOMS: atom_id res chain seq x y z
N MET A 1 0.95 -2.31 -8.94
CA MET A 1 1.06 -3.13 -7.70
C MET A 1 0.10 -4.27 -7.77
N THR A 2 0.59 -5.46 -7.57
CA THR A 2 -0.25 -6.67 -7.51
C THR A 2 -0.85 -6.76 -6.11
N TYR A 3 -2.17 -6.78 -6.03
CA TYR A 3 -2.88 -7.14 -4.80
C TYR A 3 -2.85 -8.65 -4.68
N GLU A 4 -2.48 -9.15 -3.52
CA GLU A 4 -2.28 -10.59 -3.33
C GLU A 4 -2.81 -11.02 -1.96
N ALA A 5 -3.46 -12.17 -1.91
CA ALA A 5 -3.86 -12.83 -0.68
C ALA A 5 -3.57 -14.32 -0.83
N THR A 6 -2.69 -14.84 0.01
CA THR A 6 -2.29 -16.25 0.01
C THR A 6 -2.62 -16.87 1.35
N VAL A 7 -3.27 -18.03 1.35
CA VAL A 7 -3.52 -18.80 2.57
C VAL A 7 -2.22 -19.47 3.00
N LEU A 8 -1.73 -19.13 4.19
CA LEU A 8 -0.53 -19.73 4.79
C LEU A 8 -0.87 -20.96 5.64
N ALA A 9 -1.96 -20.88 6.38
CA ALA A 9 -2.44 -21.95 7.23
C ALA A 9 -3.96 -21.87 7.36
N ASP A 10 -4.59 -23.03 7.45
CA ASP A 10 -6.02 -23.16 7.65
C ASP A 10 -6.29 -24.37 8.55
N SER A 11 -7.09 -24.17 9.59
CA SER A 11 -7.41 -25.21 10.55
C SER A 11 -8.83 -25.09 11.06
N ILE A 12 -9.43 -26.20 11.43
CA ILE A 12 -10.74 -26.29 12.05
C ILE A 12 -10.58 -27.08 13.34
N ASN A 13 -11.07 -26.53 14.46
CA ASN A 13 -11.06 -27.22 15.73
C ASN A 13 -12.22 -28.27 15.79
N PRO A 14 -12.24 -29.18 16.78
CA PRO A 14 -13.32 -30.17 16.95
C PRO A 14 -14.71 -29.52 17.18
N ALA A 15 -14.78 -28.29 17.64
CA ALA A 15 -16.03 -27.52 17.80
C ALA A 15 -16.49 -26.80 16.50
N GLY A 16 -15.82 -27.02 15.37
CA GLY A 16 -16.18 -26.45 14.07
C GLY A 16 -15.71 -24.99 13.86
N VAL A 17 -14.92 -24.42 14.76
CA VAL A 17 -14.39 -23.05 14.60
C VAL A 17 -13.18 -23.09 13.68
N ARG A 18 -13.24 -22.32 12.58
CA ARG A 18 -12.17 -22.23 11.58
C ARG A 18 -11.23 -21.06 11.87
N LEU A 19 -9.93 -21.30 11.79
CA LEU A 19 -8.87 -20.28 11.84
C LEU A 19 -8.07 -20.31 10.54
N THR A 20 -8.09 -19.20 9.81
CA THR A 20 -7.33 -19.05 8.57
C THR A 20 -6.29 -17.94 8.72
N THR A 21 -5.04 -18.27 8.41
CA THR A 21 -3.93 -17.29 8.37
C THR A 21 -3.65 -16.92 6.92
N LEU A 22 -3.72 -15.61 6.64
CA LEU A 22 -3.49 -15.05 5.30
C LEU A 22 -2.23 -14.19 5.29
N GLN A 23 -1.41 -14.36 4.26
CA GLN A 23 -0.43 -13.37 3.85
C GLN A 23 -1.10 -12.45 2.82
N ILE A 24 -1.17 -11.16 3.11
CA ILE A 24 -1.79 -10.18 2.23
C ILE A 24 -0.78 -9.11 1.79
N ARG A 25 -0.87 -8.72 0.53
CA ARG A 25 -0.12 -7.62 -0.06
C ARG A 25 -1.09 -6.56 -0.57
N TYR A 26 -0.95 -5.35 -0.06
CA TYR A 26 -1.85 -4.23 -0.36
C TYR A 26 -1.11 -2.90 -0.33
N PRO A 27 -1.65 -1.83 -0.95
CA PRO A 27 -1.06 -0.50 -0.94
C PRO A 27 -0.97 0.08 0.46
N ARG A 28 0.14 0.73 0.76
CA ARG A 28 0.32 1.39 2.06
C ARG A 28 -0.73 2.46 2.35
N MET A 29 -1.30 3.09 1.31
CA MET A 29 -2.33 4.11 1.47
C MET A 29 -3.58 3.64 2.22
N VAL A 30 -3.90 2.34 2.17
CA VAL A 30 -5.05 1.73 2.89
C VAL A 30 -4.63 1.03 4.19
N HIS A 31 -3.37 1.18 4.60
CA HIS A 31 -2.84 0.47 5.78
C HIS A 31 -3.53 0.91 7.07
N ALA A 32 -3.79 2.21 7.22
CA ALA A 32 -4.45 2.75 8.41
C ALA A 32 -5.86 2.17 8.57
N GLU A 33 -6.63 2.10 7.48
CA GLU A 33 -7.98 1.52 7.48
C GLU A 33 -7.94 0.04 7.84
N LEU A 34 -7.04 -0.74 7.24
CA LEU A 34 -6.91 -2.15 7.60
C LEU A 34 -6.58 -2.33 9.09
N MET A 35 -5.76 -1.44 9.66
CA MET A 35 -5.38 -1.52 11.07
C MET A 35 -6.50 -1.12 12.04
N THR A 36 -7.61 -0.56 11.58
CA THR A 36 -8.79 -0.26 12.40
C THR A 36 -9.76 -1.43 12.52
N HIS A 37 -9.69 -2.43 11.64
CA HIS A 37 -10.55 -3.62 11.71
C HIS A 37 -10.20 -4.49 12.92
N ARG A 38 -11.13 -4.62 13.86
CA ARG A 38 -10.91 -5.33 15.14
C ARG A 38 -11.02 -6.85 15.02
N ASP A 39 -11.73 -7.35 14.03
CA ASP A 39 -11.97 -8.78 13.82
C ASP A 39 -10.75 -9.54 13.30
N LEU A 40 -9.71 -8.81 12.89
CA LEU A 40 -8.48 -9.39 12.36
C LEU A 40 -7.35 -9.31 13.39
N SER A 41 -6.74 -10.44 13.74
CA SER A 41 -5.43 -10.46 14.39
C SER A 41 -4.35 -10.18 13.34
N ARG A 42 -3.53 -9.16 13.54
CA ARG A 42 -2.68 -8.58 12.48
C ARG A 42 -1.22 -8.47 12.90
N GLY A 43 -0.35 -8.80 11.93
CA GLY A 43 1.08 -8.48 12.00
C GLY A 43 1.51 -7.78 10.70
N THR A 44 2.40 -6.80 10.78
CA THR A 44 2.89 -6.09 9.60
C THR A 44 4.41 -6.00 9.59
N SER A 45 4.98 -5.96 8.37
CA SER A 45 6.41 -5.73 8.20
C SER A 45 6.79 -4.33 8.66
N SER A 46 7.76 -4.24 9.54
CA SER A 46 8.28 -2.96 10.01
C SER A 46 9.11 -2.27 8.92
N SER A 47 8.93 -0.96 8.74
CA SER A 47 9.79 -0.14 7.88
C SER A 47 11.27 -0.15 8.29
N ARG A 48 11.57 -0.50 9.54
CA ARG A 48 12.93 -0.65 10.05
C ARG A 48 13.62 -1.94 9.56
N ALA A 49 12.83 -2.99 9.33
CA ALA A 49 13.36 -4.30 8.91
C ALA A 49 13.72 -4.32 7.42
N ILE A 50 12.99 -3.59 6.58
CA ILE A 50 13.16 -3.64 5.13
C ILE A 50 14.30 -2.71 4.69
N PRO A 51 15.29 -3.20 3.92
CA PRO A 51 16.33 -2.35 3.35
C PRO A 51 15.74 -1.29 2.40
N ALA A 52 16.25 -0.05 2.46
CA ALA A 52 15.79 1.08 1.64
C ALA A 52 15.79 0.76 0.13
N ARG A 53 16.82 0.05 -0.36
CA ARG A 53 16.93 -0.39 -1.76
C ARG A 53 15.75 -1.27 -2.22
N VAL A 54 15.20 -2.09 -1.32
CA VAL A 54 14.06 -2.98 -1.62
C VAL A 54 12.80 -2.13 -1.82
N ILE A 55 12.55 -1.17 -0.93
CA ILE A 55 11.42 -0.25 -1.07
C ILE A 55 11.52 0.57 -2.37
N ARG A 56 12.70 1.15 -2.67
CA ARG A 56 12.91 1.88 -3.93
C ARG A 56 12.63 1.01 -5.16
N ARG A 57 13.12 -0.24 -5.14
CA ARG A 57 12.83 -1.18 -6.23
C ARG A 57 11.34 -1.41 -6.38
N GLN A 58 10.62 -1.67 -5.29
CA GLN A 58 9.16 -1.88 -5.32
C GLN A 58 8.42 -0.67 -5.88
N VAL A 59 8.71 0.55 -5.38
CA VAL A 59 8.09 1.78 -5.88
C VAL A 59 8.38 2.00 -7.36
N ARG A 60 9.59 1.66 -7.81
CA ARG A 60 9.99 1.81 -9.22
C ARG A 60 9.31 0.81 -10.15
N THR A 61 9.27 -0.47 -9.78
CA THR A 61 8.86 -1.56 -10.68
C THR A 61 7.40 -1.95 -10.52
N ASP A 62 6.84 -1.74 -9.34
CA ASP A 62 5.48 -2.17 -8.99
C ASP A 62 4.78 -1.13 -8.09
N PRO A 63 4.57 0.12 -8.59
CA PRO A 63 3.97 1.20 -7.82
C PRO A 63 2.54 0.88 -7.41
N ALA A 64 2.16 1.32 -6.21
CA ALA A 64 0.78 1.24 -5.75
C ALA A 64 -0.09 2.24 -6.51
N LEU A 65 -1.13 1.76 -7.16
CA LEU A 65 -2.11 2.58 -7.86
C LEU A 65 -3.50 2.32 -7.31
N PRO A 66 -4.35 3.36 -7.18
CA PRO A 66 -5.75 3.15 -6.83
C PRO A 66 -6.45 2.25 -7.85
N VAL A 67 -7.33 1.37 -7.38
CA VAL A 67 -8.21 0.57 -8.24
C VAL A 67 -9.39 1.41 -8.73
N PHE A 68 -9.92 2.24 -7.82
CA PHE A 68 -11.04 3.12 -8.08
C PHE A 68 -10.58 4.59 -8.00
N TRP A 69 -10.86 5.37 -9.04
CA TRP A 69 -10.48 6.78 -9.16
C TRP A 69 -11.71 7.66 -8.95
N GLY A 70 -12.12 7.77 -7.70
CA GLY A 70 -13.33 8.48 -7.32
C GLY A 70 -13.30 9.97 -7.68
N ALA A 71 -14.42 10.47 -8.21
CA ALA A 71 -14.60 11.90 -8.42
C ALA A 71 -14.80 12.62 -7.09
N ASN A 72 -14.32 13.87 -7.01
CA ASN A 72 -14.53 14.68 -5.81
C ASN A 72 -16.01 15.02 -5.63
N GLN A 73 -16.57 14.65 -4.48
CA GLN A 73 -17.96 14.88 -4.11
C GLN A 73 -18.10 15.06 -2.60
N ARG A 74 -19.24 15.55 -2.15
CA ARG A 74 -19.56 15.60 -0.71
C ARG A 74 -19.72 14.20 -0.15
N GLY A 75 -19.27 13.98 1.08
CA GLY A 75 -19.36 12.69 1.77
C GLY A 75 -18.01 11.99 1.88
N MET A 76 -17.98 10.88 2.62
CA MET A 76 -16.76 10.12 2.93
C MET A 76 -16.35 9.16 1.80
N GLN A 77 -17.26 8.79 0.91
CA GLN A 77 -17.02 7.84 -0.18
C GLN A 77 -17.37 8.46 -1.52
N ALA A 78 -16.55 8.19 -2.51
CA ALA A 78 -16.83 8.60 -3.88
C ALA A 78 -17.73 7.55 -4.55
N ALA A 79 -18.96 7.95 -4.93
CA ALA A 79 -19.91 7.08 -5.63
C ALA A 79 -19.61 6.98 -7.13
N GLN A 80 -19.00 8.02 -7.72
CA GLN A 80 -18.71 8.08 -9.15
C GLN A 80 -17.21 8.10 -9.42
N GLN A 81 -16.82 7.46 -10.51
CA GLN A 81 -15.43 7.45 -10.98
C GLN A 81 -15.19 8.62 -11.93
N LEU A 82 -13.99 9.18 -11.90
CA LEU A 82 -13.51 10.10 -12.92
C LEU A 82 -13.59 9.45 -14.31
N THR A 83 -13.95 10.22 -15.33
CA THR A 83 -14.03 9.77 -16.72
C THR A 83 -13.25 10.67 -17.67
N GLY A 84 -13.02 10.19 -18.88
CA GLY A 84 -12.37 10.96 -19.95
C GLY A 84 -10.99 11.48 -19.58
N TRP A 85 -10.66 12.68 -20.07
CA TRP A 85 -9.34 13.29 -19.89
C TRP A 85 -8.96 13.53 -18.43
N ARG A 86 -9.93 13.78 -17.53
CA ARG A 86 -9.71 13.97 -16.10
C ARG A 86 -9.13 12.71 -15.45
N LEU A 87 -9.64 11.55 -15.82
CA LEU A 87 -9.10 10.26 -15.37
C LEU A 87 -7.67 10.04 -15.88
N SER A 88 -7.42 10.38 -17.15
CA SER A 88 -6.08 10.23 -17.76
C SER A 88 -5.05 11.13 -17.08
N VAL A 89 -5.40 12.39 -16.82
CA VAL A 89 -4.52 13.34 -16.11
C VAL A 89 -4.27 12.88 -14.67
N ALA A 90 -5.31 12.44 -13.94
CA ALA A 90 -5.17 11.96 -12.57
C ALA A 90 -4.24 10.73 -12.50
N LYS A 91 -4.43 9.76 -13.37
CA LYS A 91 -3.56 8.57 -13.47
C LYS A 91 -2.12 8.96 -13.81
N TRP A 92 -1.92 9.84 -14.78
CA TRP A 92 -0.60 10.30 -15.18
C TRP A 92 0.11 11.02 -14.02
N ALA A 93 -0.54 12.01 -13.41
CA ALA A 93 0.03 12.77 -12.30
C ALA A 93 0.39 11.87 -11.11
N PHE A 94 -0.53 10.97 -10.74
CA PHE A 94 -0.30 10.02 -9.66
C PHE A 94 0.87 9.08 -9.98
N PHE A 95 0.97 8.60 -11.22
CA PHE A 95 2.05 7.74 -11.64
C PHE A 95 3.40 8.46 -11.68
N GLN A 96 3.43 9.75 -12.09
CA GLN A 96 4.64 10.55 -12.13
C GLN A 96 5.14 10.94 -10.73
N SER A 97 4.25 11.10 -9.76
CA SER A 97 4.64 11.45 -8.37
C SER A 97 5.65 10.49 -7.77
N ARG A 98 5.67 9.22 -8.20
CA ARG A 98 6.63 8.22 -7.76
C ARG A 98 8.08 8.62 -8.02
N TRP A 99 8.36 9.30 -9.14
CA TRP A 99 9.72 9.71 -9.47
C TRP A 99 10.24 10.76 -8.51
N PHE A 100 9.36 11.69 -8.10
CA PHE A 100 9.69 12.66 -7.07
C PHE A 100 9.99 11.97 -5.73
N VAL A 101 9.16 11.02 -5.31
CA VAL A 101 9.38 10.23 -4.09
C VAL A 101 10.70 9.45 -4.17
N LEU A 102 10.99 8.82 -5.32
CA LEU A 102 12.25 8.10 -5.51
C LEU A 102 13.48 9.01 -5.43
N LEU A 103 13.40 10.23 -5.97
CA LEU A 103 14.47 11.24 -5.88
C LEU A 103 14.68 11.66 -4.44
N VAL A 104 13.62 12.03 -3.72
CA VAL A 104 13.71 12.44 -2.31
C VAL A 104 14.25 11.29 -1.46
N HIS A 105 13.74 10.08 -1.66
CA HIS A 105 14.22 8.89 -0.95
C HIS A 105 15.73 8.66 -1.18
N TRP A 106 16.20 8.80 -2.42
CA TRP A 106 17.62 8.66 -2.75
C TRP A 106 18.47 9.77 -2.08
N LEU A 107 18.01 11.03 -2.13
CA LEU A 107 18.69 12.15 -1.47
C LEU A 107 18.83 11.93 0.03
N LEU A 108 17.74 11.53 0.69
CA LEU A 108 17.72 11.28 2.14
C LEU A 108 18.66 10.14 2.54
N GLU A 109 18.76 9.10 1.72
CA GLU A 109 19.72 8.03 1.93
C GLU A 109 21.17 8.52 1.76
N LYS A 110 21.43 9.39 0.77
CA LYS A 110 22.77 9.98 0.53
C LYS A 110 23.24 10.89 1.66
N VAL A 111 22.33 11.64 2.29
CA VAL A 111 22.66 12.46 3.47
C VAL A 111 22.69 11.66 4.78
N GLY A 112 22.53 10.34 4.72
CA GLY A 112 22.65 9.45 5.87
C GLY A 112 21.41 9.35 6.76
N LEU A 113 20.22 9.77 6.28
CA LEU A 113 18.99 9.61 7.04
C LEU A 113 18.67 8.12 7.24
N HIS A 114 18.38 7.76 8.50
CA HIS A 114 18.12 6.36 8.83
C HIS A 114 16.88 5.80 8.11
N LYS A 115 16.97 4.56 7.62
CA LYS A 115 15.92 3.86 6.85
C LYS A 115 14.55 3.84 7.53
N GLN A 116 14.48 3.95 8.86
CA GLN A 116 13.23 4.05 9.60
C GLN A 116 12.36 5.24 9.14
N LEU A 117 12.99 6.38 8.83
CA LEU A 117 12.31 7.58 8.34
C LEU A 117 12.20 7.55 6.82
N THR A 118 13.29 7.26 6.14
CA THR A 118 13.33 7.22 4.66
C THR A 118 12.26 6.28 4.07
N ASN A 119 12.03 5.12 4.67
CA ASN A 119 11.04 4.15 4.19
C ASN A 119 9.58 4.52 4.50
N ARG A 120 9.32 5.68 5.09
CA ARG A 120 7.95 6.16 5.40
C ARG A 120 7.39 7.14 4.38
N LEU A 121 8.20 7.56 3.44
CA LEU A 121 7.82 8.43 2.33
C LEU A 121 6.89 7.74 1.33
#